data_8fe418752a61ab44f83c17d7b002fd78
#
_entry.id   8fe418752a61ab44f83c17d7b002fd78
#
_cell.length_a   1.000
_cell.length_b   1.000
_cell.length_c   1.000
_cell.angle_alpha   90.00
_cell.angle_beta   90.00
_cell.angle_gamma   90.00
#
_symmetry.space_group_name_H-M   'P 1'
#
loop_
_entity.id
_entity.type
_entity.pdbx_description
1 polymer ?
#
loop_
_entity_poly.entity_id
_entity_poly.type
_entity_poly.pdbx_seq_one_letter_code
_entity_poly.pdbx_strand_id
1 'polypeptide(L)'
;MLKTRLIHPEILAALAASGHFSQVFIADGNFPVAGNRGPNARVVHLNLVPGTVDALTVLDAVLAAVPVQAATVMEPPAVFTPPLFALYREKLGANVAWTQMERWAFYEKIASPRTTLMIATGEQRRFANLLLEVGVVRLAQESF
;
A
#
# COMPACT_ATOMS: atom_id res chain seq x y z
N MET A 1 21.98 5.89 12.37
CA MET A 1 20.87 5.25 11.61
C MET A 1 19.79 4.80 12.59
N LEU A 2 18.51 4.92 12.19
CA LEU A 2 17.41 4.41 13.00
C LEU A 2 17.52 2.88 13.16
N LYS A 3 17.04 2.37 14.31
CA LYS A 3 17.02 0.92 14.58
C LYS A 3 15.74 0.24 14.06
N THR A 4 14.78 1.01 13.59
CA THR A 4 13.51 0.52 13.05
C THR A 4 13.70 -0.05 11.65
N ARG A 5 12.81 -0.95 11.23
CA ARG A 5 12.85 -1.54 9.88
C ARG A 5 12.62 -0.48 8.80
N LEU A 6 11.62 0.37 8.98
CA LEU A 6 11.36 1.50 8.09
C LEU A 6 12.21 2.69 8.56
N ILE A 7 13.03 3.20 7.66
CA ILE A 7 13.94 4.32 7.95
C ILE A 7 13.77 5.50 6.98
N HIS A 8 12.93 5.38 5.96
CA HIS A 8 12.72 6.44 4.98
C HIS A 8 12.02 7.64 5.64
N PRO A 9 12.62 8.84 5.66
CA PRO A 9 12.09 9.96 6.44
C PRO A 9 10.72 10.46 5.97
N GLU A 10 10.49 10.55 4.66
CA GLU A 10 9.21 11.02 4.14
C GLU A 10 8.08 10.02 4.34
N ILE A 11 8.37 8.73 4.21
CA ILE A 11 7.39 7.67 4.48
C ILE A 11 7.04 7.65 5.95
N LEU A 12 8.04 7.73 6.84
CA LEU A 12 7.81 7.80 8.29
C LEU A 12 6.97 9.02 8.67
N ALA A 13 7.27 10.19 8.11
CA ALA A 13 6.50 11.40 8.37
C ALA A 13 5.03 11.27 7.92
N ALA A 14 4.79 10.72 6.75
CA ALA A 14 3.44 10.50 6.24
C ALA A 14 2.67 9.48 7.09
N LEU A 15 3.29 8.37 7.45
CA LEU A 15 2.66 7.34 8.29
C LEU A 15 2.40 7.85 9.71
N ALA A 16 3.32 8.64 10.28
CA ALA A 16 3.13 9.23 11.59
C ALA A 16 1.95 10.22 11.63
N ALA A 17 1.64 10.87 10.51
CA ALA A 17 0.49 11.75 10.36
C ALA A 17 -0.80 11.02 9.98
N SER A 18 -0.72 9.75 9.64
CA SER A 18 -1.85 8.93 9.23
C SER A 18 -2.46 8.22 10.43
N GLY A 19 -3.77 8.05 10.41
CA GLY A 19 -4.48 7.36 11.47
C GLY A 19 -5.50 6.37 10.91
N HIS A 20 -6.47 6.00 11.75
CA HIS A 20 -7.51 5.05 11.38
C HIS A 20 -8.23 5.50 10.10
N PHE A 21 -8.39 4.58 9.16
CA PHE A 21 -8.98 4.76 7.81
C PHE A 21 -8.12 5.53 6.80
N SER A 22 -6.97 6.04 7.18
CA SER A 22 -6.03 6.58 6.19
C SER A 22 -5.65 5.50 5.19
N GLN A 23 -5.52 5.87 3.92
CA GLN A 23 -5.11 4.95 2.86
C GLN A 23 -3.65 5.18 2.49
N VAL A 24 -2.91 4.08 2.37
CA VAL A 24 -1.51 4.03 1.93
C VAL A 24 -1.45 3.21 0.66
N PHE A 25 -0.96 3.80 -0.42
CA PHE A 25 -0.92 3.16 -1.73
C PHE A 25 0.50 2.79 -2.13
N ILE A 26 0.69 1.52 -2.49
CA ILE A 26 1.94 0.99 -3.06
C ILE A 26 1.70 0.74 -4.55
N ALA A 27 2.34 1.55 -5.39
CA ALA A 27 2.17 1.50 -6.83
C ALA A 27 3.25 0.64 -7.50
N ASP A 28 2.84 -0.17 -8.48
CA ASP A 28 3.81 -0.82 -9.37
C ASP A 28 4.43 0.19 -10.35
N GLY A 29 5.43 -0.26 -11.11
CA GLY A 29 6.15 0.62 -12.04
C GLY A 29 5.33 1.12 -13.23
N ASN A 30 4.17 0.54 -13.48
CA ASN A 30 3.27 0.93 -14.58
C ASN A 30 2.16 1.88 -14.16
N PHE A 31 1.95 2.06 -12.85
CA PHE A 31 0.86 2.90 -12.37
C PHE A 31 1.15 4.38 -12.64
N PRO A 32 0.20 5.14 -13.22
CA PRO A 32 0.39 6.55 -13.53
C PRO A 32 0.17 7.45 -12.30
N VAL A 33 1.14 7.47 -11.38
CA VAL A 33 1.04 8.15 -10.10
C VAL A 33 0.74 9.63 -10.25
N ALA A 34 1.45 10.31 -11.16
CA ALA A 34 1.31 11.76 -11.33
C ALA A 34 -0.10 12.20 -11.74
N GLY A 35 -0.79 11.36 -12.53
CA GLY A 35 -2.14 11.65 -13.02
C GLY A 35 -3.27 11.21 -12.10
N ASN A 36 -2.96 10.48 -11.02
CA ASN A 36 -3.97 9.87 -10.14
C ASN A 36 -3.75 10.18 -8.66
N ARG A 37 -3.04 11.24 -8.38
CA ARG A 37 -2.77 11.68 -7.02
C ARG A 37 -4.01 12.33 -6.41
N GLY A 38 -4.40 11.88 -5.23
CA GLY A 38 -5.43 12.52 -4.43
C GLY A 38 -4.94 13.83 -3.78
N PRO A 39 -5.87 14.67 -3.26
CA PRO A 39 -5.53 16.00 -2.78
C PRO A 39 -4.64 16.01 -1.52
N ASN A 40 -4.68 14.94 -0.73
CA ASN A 40 -3.97 14.86 0.54
C ASN A 40 -2.78 13.90 0.49
N ALA A 41 -2.50 13.29 -0.65
CA ALA A 41 -1.46 12.28 -0.76
C ALA A 41 -0.07 12.92 -0.90
N ARG A 42 0.84 12.50 -0.02
CA ARG A 42 2.28 12.70 -0.23
C ARG A 42 2.76 11.61 -1.18
N VAL A 43 3.51 11.98 -2.21
CA VAL A 43 4.08 11.02 -3.16
C VAL A 43 5.56 10.84 -2.87
N VAL A 44 5.99 9.59 -2.74
CA VAL A 44 7.39 9.19 -2.53
C VAL A 44 7.81 8.25 -3.66
N HIS A 45 8.87 8.61 -4.36
CA HIS A 45 9.40 7.81 -5.47
C HIS A 45 10.55 6.94 -4.98
N LEU A 46 10.36 5.61 -5.02
CA LEU A 46 11.39 4.60 -4.72
C LEU A 46 11.81 3.80 -5.94
N ASN A 47 11.33 4.17 -7.11
CA ASN A 47 11.65 3.51 -8.37
C ASN A 47 13.03 3.96 -8.87
N LEU A 48 14.05 3.18 -8.57
CA LEU A 48 15.44 3.48 -8.98
C LEU A 48 15.75 2.89 -10.36
N VAL A 49 15.49 1.62 -10.52
CA VAL A 49 15.64 0.87 -11.78
C VAL A 49 14.56 -0.19 -11.83
N PRO A 50 14.27 -0.81 -13.00
CA PRO A 50 13.27 -1.89 -13.05
C PRO A 50 13.52 -2.98 -12.00
N GLY A 51 12.52 -3.27 -11.20
CA GLY A 51 12.58 -4.24 -10.11
C GLY A 51 13.09 -3.71 -8.77
N THR A 52 13.55 -2.46 -8.69
CA THR A 52 14.12 -1.87 -7.47
C THR A 52 13.60 -0.47 -7.22
N VAL A 53 13.00 -0.19 -6.05
CA VAL A 53 12.63 -1.08 -4.94
C VAL A 53 11.34 -1.81 -5.31
N ASP A 54 11.17 -3.08 -4.93
CA ASP A 54 9.97 -3.85 -5.26
C ASP A 54 8.84 -3.64 -4.24
N ALA A 55 7.65 -4.06 -4.62
CA ALA A 55 6.44 -3.84 -3.81
C ALA A 55 6.44 -4.65 -2.50
N LEU A 56 7.00 -5.85 -2.50
CA LEU A 56 7.05 -6.69 -1.30
C LEU A 56 7.96 -6.08 -0.23
N THR A 57 9.09 -5.53 -0.62
CA THR A 57 10.00 -4.83 0.29
C THR A 57 9.30 -3.63 0.93
N VAL A 58 8.55 -2.87 0.14
CA VAL A 58 7.79 -1.71 0.65
C VAL A 58 6.67 -2.16 1.60
N LEU A 59 5.93 -3.21 1.23
CA LEU A 59 4.88 -3.74 2.09
C LEU A 59 5.43 -4.18 3.46
N ASP A 60 6.53 -4.91 3.48
CA ASP A 60 7.17 -5.33 4.73
C ASP A 60 7.53 -4.14 5.62
N ALA A 61 8.08 -3.08 5.03
CA ALA A 61 8.44 -1.87 5.76
C ALA A 61 7.22 -1.14 6.33
N VAL A 62 6.14 -1.02 5.55
CA VAL A 62 4.90 -0.39 5.99
C VAL A 62 4.23 -1.19 7.11
N LEU A 63 4.16 -2.52 6.96
CA LEU A 63 3.56 -3.39 7.98
C LEU A 63 4.31 -3.36 9.31
N ALA A 64 5.61 -3.08 9.28
CA ALA A 64 6.40 -2.91 10.49
C ALA A 64 6.08 -1.59 11.24
N ALA A 65 5.44 -0.63 10.58
CA ALA A 65 5.21 0.70 11.12
C ALA A 65 3.75 0.98 11.53
N VAL A 66 2.77 0.42 10.81
CA VAL A 66 1.35 0.69 11.05
C VAL A 66 0.51 -0.58 11.00
N PRO A 67 -0.60 -0.64 11.76
CA PRO A 67 -1.57 -1.72 11.62
C PRO A 67 -2.38 -1.53 10.34
N VAL A 68 -2.69 -2.63 9.65
CA VAL A 68 -3.51 -2.62 8.43
C VAL A 68 -4.76 -3.46 8.67
N GLN A 69 -5.92 -2.91 8.34
CA GLN A 69 -7.20 -3.61 8.54
C GLN A 69 -7.84 -4.08 7.23
N ALA A 70 -7.52 -3.45 6.11
CA ALA A 70 -8.06 -3.81 4.81
C ALA A 70 -7.06 -3.55 3.70
N ALA A 71 -7.15 -4.33 2.64
CA ALA A 71 -6.34 -4.22 1.43
C ALA A 71 -7.24 -4.34 0.21
N THR A 72 -7.00 -3.49 -0.78
CA THR A 72 -7.71 -3.48 -2.05
C THR A 72 -6.71 -3.57 -3.19
N VAL A 73 -6.99 -4.42 -4.16
CA VAL A 73 -6.24 -4.56 -5.40
C VAL A 73 -7.14 -4.40 -6.60
N MET A 74 -6.56 -4.13 -7.76
CA MET A 74 -7.29 -4.07 -9.01
C MET A 74 -7.66 -5.47 -9.48
N GLU A 75 -8.92 -5.66 -9.88
CA GLU A 75 -9.40 -6.93 -10.42
C GLU A 75 -8.67 -7.27 -11.71
N PRO A 76 -8.01 -8.45 -11.80
CA PRO A 76 -7.35 -8.88 -13.03
C PRO A 76 -8.34 -9.50 -14.00
N PRO A 77 -7.99 -9.61 -15.29
CA PRO A 77 -8.73 -10.44 -16.21
C PRO A 77 -8.82 -11.89 -15.70
N ALA A 78 -9.94 -12.58 -15.99
CA ALA A 78 -10.20 -13.93 -15.48
C ALA A 78 -9.10 -14.95 -15.85
N VAL A 79 -8.40 -14.71 -16.98
CA VAL A 79 -7.33 -15.60 -17.48
C VAL A 79 -5.96 -15.34 -16.82
N PHE A 80 -5.85 -14.33 -15.98
CA PHE A 80 -4.56 -13.94 -15.40
C PHE A 80 -4.61 -14.00 -13.86
N THR A 81 -3.66 -14.71 -13.28
CA THR A 81 -3.45 -14.76 -11.83
C THR A 81 -2.25 -13.90 -11.47
N PRO A 82 -2.44 -12.74 -10.84
CA PRO A 82 -1.32 -11.89 -10.44
C PRO A 82 -0.38 -12.60 -9.47
N PRO A 83 0.92 -12.62 -9.75
CA PRO A 83 1.87 -13.39 -8.94
C PRO A 83 1.99 -12.88 -7.50
N LEU A 84 1.71 -11.60 -7.25
CA LEU A 84 1.85 -11.02 -5.91
C LEU A 84 0.63 -11.21 -5.01
N PHE A 85 -0.55 -11.56 -5.53
CA PHE A 85 -1.75 -11.63 -4.68
C PHE A 85 -1.60 -12.60 -3.52
N ALA A 86 -1.14 -13.82 -3.77
CA ALA A 86 -0.93 -14.80 -2.72
C ALA A 86 0.12 -14.36 -1.70
N LEU A 87 1.21 -13.73 -2.18
CA LEU A 87 2.28 -13.24 -1.32
C LEU A 87 1.82 -12.05 -0.46
N TYR A 88 1.02 -11.15 -1.03
CA TYR A 88 0.42 -10.06 -0.26
C TYR A 88 -0.49 -10.59 0.84
N ARG A 89 -1.35 -11.53 0.50
CA ARG A 89 -2.30 -12.10 1.47
C ARG A 89 -1.60 -12.85 2.59
N GLU A 90 -0.52 -13.56 2.28
CA GLU A 90 0.31 -14.22 3.28
C GLU A 90 0.91 -13.20 4.26
N LYS A 91 1.49 -12.12 3.76
CA LYS A 91 2.10 -11.08 4.60
C LYS A 91 1.07 -10.29 5.42
N LEU A 92 -0.09 -10.02 4.86
CA LEU A 92 -1.17 -9.29 5.53
C LEU A 92 -1.85 -10.11 6.62
N GLY A 93 -2.01 -11.41 6.38
CA GLY A 93 -2.67 -12.31 7.32
C GLY A 93 -4.18 -12.38 7.12
N ALA A 94 -4.81 -13.35 7.82
CA ALA A 94 -6.23 -13.67 7.65
C ALA A 94 -7.20 -12.62 8.20
N ASN A 95 -6.72 -11.76 9.11
CA ASN A 95 -7.56 -10.73 9.74
C ASN A 95 -7.69 -9.44 8.92
N VAL A 96 -6.93 -9.33 7.83
CA VAL A 96 -7.01 -8.18 6.93
C VAL A 96 -8.04 -8.48 5.84
N ALA A 97 -9.04 -7.62 5.71
CA ALA A 97 -10.06 -7.74 4.66
C ALA A 97 -9.39 -7.56 3.28
N TRP A 98 -9.75 -8.45 2.33
CA TRP A 98 -9.20 -8.43 0.98
C TRP A 98 -10.30 -8.17 -0.04
N THR A 99 -10.14 -7.14 -0.87
CA THR A 99 -11.12 -6.75 -1.89
C THR A 99 -10.44 -6.59 -3.23
N GLN A 100 -11.06 -7.11 -4.29
CA GLN A 100 -10.70 -6.85 -5.67
C GLN A 100 -11.71 -5.86 -6.26
N MET A 101 -11.23 -4.84 -6.93
CA MET A 101 -12.06 -3.74 -7.42
C MET A 101 -11.78 -3.47 -8.90
N GLU A 102 -12.83 -3.16 -9.66
CA GLU A 102 -12.70 -2.76 -11.05
C GLU A 102 -11.74 -1.56 -11.18
N ARG A 103 -11.03 -1.49 -12.32
CA ARG A 103 -9.92 -0.53 -12.54
C ARG A 103 -10.28 0.91 -12.20
N TRP A 104 -11.36 1.41 -12.77
CA TRP A 104 -11.68 2.85 -12.62
C TRP A 104 -12.18 3.18 -11.24
N ALA A 105 -12.94 2.28 -10.63
CA ALA A 105 -13.35 2.41 -9.23
C ALA A 105 -12.12 2.34 -8.30
N PHE A 106 -11.15 1.49 -8.61
CA PHE A 106 -9.90 1.40 -7.86
C PHE A 106 -9.08 2.70 -7.96
N TYR A 107 -8.94 3.25 -9.16
CA TYR A 107 -8.24 4.52 -9.37
C TYR A 107 -8.92 5.66 -8.63
N GLU A 108 -10.25 5.71 -8.65
CA GLU A 108 -11.01 6.71 -7.89
C GLU A 108 -10.79 6.58 -6.39
N LYS A 109 -10.77 5.35 -5.87
CA LYS A 109 -10.49 5.09 -4.45
C LYS A 109 -9.08 5.54 -4.05
N ILE A 110 -8.09 5.29 -4.89
CA ILE A 110 -6.71 5.75 -4.66
C ILE A 110 -6.64 7.27 -4.61
N ALA A 111 -7.36 7.97 -5.48
CA ALA A 111 -7.36 9.42 -5.57
C ALA A 111 -8.26 10.10 -4.53
N SER A 112 -8.85 9.36 -3.61
CA SER A 112 -9.72 9.92 -2.57
C SER A 112 -8.93 10.79 -1.58
N PRO A 113 -9.60 11.73 -0.87
CA PRO A 113 -8.97 12.53 0.18
C PRO A 113 -8.40 11.72 1.34
N ARG A 114 -8.80 10.46 1.49
CA ARG A 114 -8.29 9.54 2.55
C ARG A 114 -6.89 9.02 2.25
N THR A 115 -6.42 9.07 1.01
CA THR A 115 -5.06 8.63 0.67
C THR A 115 -4.07 9.68 1.12
N THR A 116 -3.22 9.32 2.05
CA THR A 116 -2.23 10.20 2.68
C THR A 116 -0.81 9.94 2.18
N LEU A 117 -0.59 8.78 1.57
CA LEU A 117 0.72 8.37 1.08
C LEU A 117 0.58 7.50 -0.17
N MET A 118 1.34 7.85 -1.21
CA MET A 118 1.51 7.05 -2.42
C MET A 118 3.00 6.77 -2.60
N ILE A 119 3.37 5.48 -2.64
CA ILE A 119 4.75 5.04 -2.80
C ILE A 119 4.91 4.44 -4.19
N ALA A 120 5.60 5.14 -5.07
CA ALA A 120 5.92 4.65 -6.40
C ALA A 120 7.13 3.72 -6.33
N THR A 121 6.98 2.49 -6.82
CA THR A 121 8.02 1.47 -6.77
C THR A 121 8.55 1.11 -8.16
N GLY A 122 9.64 0.35 -8.20
CA GLY A 122 10.16 -0.25 -9.43
C GLY A 122 9.55 -1.62 -9.75
N GLU A 123 8.45 -2.01 -9.10
CA GLU A 123 7.82 -3.31 -9.27
C GLU A 123 7.40 -3.56 -10.72
N GLN A 124 7.88 -4.66 -11.30
CA GLN A 124 7.63 -4.99 -12.71
C GLN A 124 6.44 -5.93 -12.91
N ARG A 125 6.06 -6.70 -11.88
CA ARG A 125 4.98 -7.66 -11.98
C ARG A 125 3.64 -6.92 -12.09
N ARG A 126 2.81 -7.36 -13.03
CA ARG A 126 1.53 -6.66 -13.31
C ARG A 126 0.49 -6.94 -12.22
N PHE A 127 -0.44 -6.02 -12.06
CA PHE A 127 -1.50 -6.04 -11.05
C PHE A 127 -0.95 -6.06 -9.63
N ALA A 128 0.20 -5.44 -9.43
CA ALA A 128 0.87 -5.39 -8.14
C ALA A 128 0.48 -4.17 -7.29
N ASN A 129 -0.39 -3.30 -7.80
CA ASN A 129 -0.85 -2.13 -7.06
C ASN A 129 -1.67 -2.55 -5.84
N LEU A 130 -1.32 -2.01 -4.68
CA LEU A 130 -1.91 -2.39 -3.40
C LEU A 130 -2.30 -1.16 -2.60
N LEU A 131 -3.59 -1.02 -2.31
CA LEU A 131 -4.12 0.04 -1.46
C LEU A 131 -4.41 -0.52 -0.08
N LEU A 132 -3.71 -0.01 0.93
CA LEU A 132 -3.85 -0.42 2.32
C LEU A 132 -4.71 0.59 3.08
N GLU A 133 -5.56 0.10 3.98
CA GLU A 133 -6.30 0.92 4.92
C GLU A 133 -5.73 0.72 6.31
N VAL A 134 -5.31 1.82 6.94
CA VAL A 134 -4.72 1.81 8.28
C VAL A 134 -5.79 1.46 9.31
N GLY A 135 -5.45 0.56 10.20
CA GLY A 135 -6.29 0.14 11.31
C GLY A 135 -5.97 0.91 12.60
N VAL A 136 -6.18 0.24 13.72
CA VAL A 136 -5.91 0.79 15.04
C VAL A 136 -4.93 -0.10 15.80
N VAL A 137 -4.08 0.53 16.61
CA VAL A 137 -3.27 -0.19 17.60
C VAL A 137 -4.14 -0.44 18.83
N ARG A 138 -4.24 -1.70 19.25
CA ARG A 138 -5.02 -2.09 20.42
C ARG A 138 -4.09 -2.42 21.60
N LEU A 139 -4.53 -2.04 22.77
CA LEU A 139 -3.82 -2.42 23.99
C LEU A 139 -4.07 -3.89 24.29
N ALA A 140 -3.10 -4.54 24.92
CA ALA A 140 -3.18 -6.00 25.19
C ALA A 140 -4.38 -6.41 26.05
N GLN A 141 -4.91 -5.48 26.88
CA GLN A 141 -6.05 -5.72 27.74
C GLN A 141 -7.41 -5.46 27.07
N GLU A 142 -7.43 -4.97 25.82
CA GLU A 142 -8.69 -4.72 25.11
C GLU A 142 -9.25 -6.03 24.55
N SER A 143 -10.58 -6.20 24.62
CA SER A 143 -11.27 -7.41 24.19
C SER A 143 -11.77 -7.40 22.74
N PHE A 144 -11.64 -6.26 22.05
CA PHE A 144 -12.04 -6.16 20.63
C PHE A 144 -11.19 -5.19 19.85
#